data_157e86af4b828f137f787d43579dccda
#
_entry.id   157e86af4b828f137f787d43579dccda
#
_cell.length_a   1.000
_cell.length_b   1.000
_cell.length_c   1.000
_cell.angle_alpha   90.00
_cell.angle_beta   90.00
_cell.angle_gamma   90.00
#
_symmetry.space_group_name_H-M   'P 1'
#
loop_
_entity.id
_entity.type
_entity.pdbx_description
1 polymer ?
#
loop_
_entity_poly.entity_id
_entity_poly.type
_entity_poly.pdbx_seq_one_letter_code
_entity_poly.pdbx_strand_id
1 'polypeptide(L)'
;KDIQVSGHAIECRIYAEDPLNDFAPNPGKITGYRSPGGPGVRLDSGVYMNYTIPTFYDSMISKLVTWGRTRDDSIARMKRALSEYIILGVKTTIPFHKAILRNPNFISGDLNTHFIDQYKNGIESEMVNVIAEDLENVNKMKSTFMPSKKIAAISAAVGSYLNTAKNQQMNKK
;
A
#
# COMPACT_ATOMS: atom_id res chain seq x y z
N LYS A 1 26.61 -18.73 18.39
CA LYS A 1 27.11 -17.70 19.31
C LYS A 1 27.54 -16.40 18.58
N ASP A 2 27.69 -16.42 17.26
CA ASP A 2 28.31 -15.33 16.51
C ASP A 2 27.31 -14.68 15.51
N ILE A 3 26.04 -14.53 15.94
CA ILE A 3 25.04 -13.81 15.15
C ILE A 3 25.36 -12.32 15.24
N GLN A 4 25.72 -11.73 14.09
CA GLN A 4 25.91 -10.31 13.96
C GLN A 4 24.68 -9.69 13.31
N VAL A 5 24.13 -8.66 13.94
CA VAL A 5 23.06 -7.85 13.36
C VAL A 5 23.70 -6.83 12.42
N SER A 6 23.31 -6.84 11.14
CA SER A 6 23.82 -5.89 10.14
C SER A 6 22.68 -5.30 9.32
N GLY A 7 22.75 -3.99 9.07
CA GLY A 7 21.76 -3.27 8.30
C GLY A 7 20.44 -3.06 9.03
N HIS A 8 19.41 -2.74 8.25
CA HIS A 8 18.07 -2.44 8.74
C HIS A 8 17.03 -3.09 7.84
N ALA A 9 15.98 -3.65 8.43
CA ALA A 9 14.87 -4.25 7.68
C ALA A 9 13.54 -3.62 8.09
N ILE A 10 12.62 -3.51 7.11
CA ILE A 10 11.24 -3.07 7.31
C ILE A 10 10.32 -4.10 6.69
N GLU A 11 9.28 -4.51 7.42
CA GLU A 11 8.20 -5.35 6.92
C GLU A 11 6.91 -4.54 6.81
N CYS A 12 6.24 -4.62 5.67
CA CYS A 12 4.86 -4.18 5.48
C CYS A 12 3.98 -5.40 5.24
N ARG A 13 2.99 -5.61 6.10
CA ARG A 13 1.97 -6.65 5.92
C ARG A 13 0.85 -6.11 5.06
N ILE A 14 0.66 -6.68 3.90
CA ILE A 14 -0.36 -6.25 2.94
C ILE A 14 -1.61 -7.07 3.15
N TYR A 15 -2.71 -6.39 3.49
CA TYR A 15 -4.01 -6.98 3.73
C TYR A 15 -5.02 -6.53 2.66
N ALA A 16 -6.01 -7.37 2.39
CA ALA A 16 -7.20 -7.00 1.63
C ALA A 16 -8.20 -6.30 2.54
N GLU A 17 -7.92 -5.07 2.87
CA GLU A 17 -8.67 -4.22 3.80
C GLU A 17 -8.79 -2.81 3.24
N ASP A 18 -9.86 -2.10 3.65
CA ASP A 18 -10.09 -0.70 3.29
C ASP A 18 -9.61 0.22 4.42
N PRO A 19 -8.41 0.81 4.32
CA PRO A 19 -7.87 1.65 5.38
C PRO A 19 -8.60 2.99 5.55
N LEU A 20 -9.45 3.39 4.59
CA LEU A 20 -10.32 4.56 4.70
C LEU A 20 -11.67 4.24 5.36
N ASN A 21 -11.96 2.96 5.58
CA ASN A 21 -13.18 2.48 6.22
C ASN A 21 -12.83 1.57 7.41
N ASP A 22 -12.05 2.13 8.33
CA ASP A 22 -11.63 1.47 9.59
C ASP A 22 -11.06 0.06 9.38
N PHE A 23 -10.26 -0.12 8.31
CA PHE A 23 -9.64 -1.39 7.91
C PHE A 23 -10.65 -2.54 7.73
N ALA A 24 -11.88 -2.22 7.32
CA ALA A 24 -12.89 -3.23 7.03
C ALA A 24 -12.35 -4.23 5.99
N PRO A 25 -12.49 -5.56 6.20
CA PRO A 25 -12.10 -6.57 5.24
C PRO A 25 -12.71 -6.33 3.86
N ASN A 26 -11.93 -6.47 2.81
CA ASN A 26 -12.36 -6.29 1.44
C ASN A 26 -12.05 -7.55 0.61
N PRO A 27 -12.76 -8.67 0.88
CA PRO A 27 -12.58 -9.91 0.14
C PRO A 27 -13.02 -9.71 -1.32
N GLY A 28 -12.47 -10.52 -2.22
CA GLY A 28 -12.82 -10.43 -3.63
C GLY A 28 -11.79 -11.06 -4.55
N LYS A 29 -12.05 -10.95 -5.86
CA LYS A 29 -11.18 -11.50 -6.88
C LYS A 29 -10.10 -10.50 -7.27
N ILE A 30 -8.84 -10.92 -7.25
CA ILE A 30 -7.71 -10.15 -7.77
C ILE A 30 -7.76 -10.14 -9.29
N THR A 31 -8.00 -8.98 -9.89
CA THR A 31 -8.12 -8.78 -11.35
C THR A 31 -6.83 -8.32 -12.01
N GLY A 32 -5.86 -7.85 -11.21
CA GLY A 32 -4.52 -7.49 -11.67
C GLY A 32 -3.52 -7.68 -10.54
N TYR A 33 -2.34 -8.21 -10.87
CA TYR A 33 -1.30 -8.48 -9.89
C TYR A 33 0.09 -8.26 -10.51
N ARG A 34 0.91 -7.45 -9.86
CA ARG A 34 2.32 -7.26 -10.17
C ARG A 34 3.10 -7.14 -8.88
N SER A 35 3.97 -8.10 -8.62
CA SER A 35 4.86 -8.10 -7.44
C SER A 35 6.05 -7.16 -7.64
N PRO A 36 6.50 -6.46 -6.58
CA PRO A 36 7.77 -5.75 -6.59
C PRO A 36 8.94 -6.73 -6.51
N GLY A 37 10.13 -6.27 -6.87
CA GLY A 37 11.33 -7.08 -6.81
C GLY A 37 12.63 -6.26 -6.77
N GLY A 38 13.76 -6.94 -6.97
CA GLY A 38 15.09 -6.34 -7.02
C GLY A 38 15.89 -6.49 -5.73
N PRO A 39 17.15 -5.97 -5.71
CA PRO A 39 18.06 -6.15 -4.59
C PRO A 39 17.50 -5.60 -3.27
N GLY A 40 17.56 -6.41 -2.21
CA GLY A 40 17.05 -6.05 -0.89
C GLY A 40 15.54 -6.00 -0.76
N VAL A 41 14.80 -6.61 -1.70
CA VAL A 41 13.33 -6.78 -1.63
C VAL A 41 13.00 -8.26 -1.57
N ARG A 42 12.21 -8.64 -0.58
CA ARG A 42 11.63 -9.97 -0.43
C ARG A 42 10.11 -9.84 -0.33
N LEU A 43 9.40 -10.64 -1.09
CA LEU A 43 7.95 -10.74 -1.04
C LEU A 43 7.54 -12.19 -0.77
N ASP A 44 6.89 -12.40 0.37
CA ASP A 44 6.24 -13.66 0.70
C ASP A 44 4.74 -13.49 0.43
N SER A 45 4.25 -14.03 -0.69
CA SER A 45 2.86 -13.86 -1.14
C SER A 45 2.16 -15.20 -1.32
N GLY A 46 0.92 -15.28 -0.85
CA GLY A 46 0.02 -16.42 -1.04
C GLY A 46 -0.99 -16.23 -2.18
N VAL A 47 -0.93 -15.11 -2.92
CA VAL A 47 -1.92 -14.77 -3.94
C VAL A 47 -1.29 -14.56 -5.31
N TYR A 48 -2.12 -14.63 -6.33
CA TYR A 48 -1.76 -14.46 -7.73
C TYR A 48 -2.94 -13.86 -8.52
N MET A 49 -2.73 -13.51 -9.77
CA MET A 49 -3.79 -13.02 -10.66
C MET A 49 -4.93 -14.03 -10.78
N ASN A 50 -6.16 -13.56 -10.64
CA ASN A 50 -7.40 -14.35 -10.58
C ASN A 50 -7.63 -15.14 -9.28
N TYR A 51 -6.76 -15.04 -8.28
CA TYR A 51 -7.04 -15.57 -6.95
C TYR A 51 -8.24 -14.85 -6.32
N THR A 52 -9.08 -15.60 -5.61
CA THR A 52 -10.20 -15.03 -4.84
C THR A 52 -9.86 -15.10 -3.36
N ILE A 53 -9.78 -13.93 -2.73
CA ILE A 53 -9.55 -13.82 -1.29
C ILE A 53 -10.83 -14.23 -0.57
N PRO A 54 -10.79 -15.29 0.26
CA PRO A 54 -11.96 -15.81 0.94
C PRO A 54 -12.40 -14.90 2.10
N THR A 55 -13.66 -15.02 2.49
CA THR A 55 -14.23 -14.29 3.64
C THR A 55 -13.99 -14.98 4.98
N PHE A 56 -13.49 -16.21 4.98
CA PHE A 56 -13.43 -17.08 6.16
C PHE A 56 -12.06 -17.13 6.85
N TYR A 57 -11.04 -16.55 6.22
CA TYR A 57 -9.66 -16.53 6.71
C TYR A 57 -9.17 -15.11 6.83
N ASP A 58 -7.93 -14.97 7.36
CA ASP A 58 -7.22 -13.71 7.43
C ASP A 58 -7.15 -13.04 6.03
N SER A 59 -7.41 -11.74 6.01
CA SER A 59 -7.31 -10.88 4.82
C SER A 59 -5.87 -10.66 4.33
N MET A 60 -4.86 -11.25 4.99
CA MET A 60 -3.45 -11.05 4.64
C MET A 60 -3.11 -11.61 3.26
N ILE A 61 -2.65 -10.73 2.37
CA ILE A 61 -2.23 -11.05 1.01
C ILE A 61 -0.77 -11.47 0.99
N SER A 62 0.09 -10.68 1.64
CA SER A 62 1.53 -10.88 1.58
C SER A 62 2.27 -10.12 2.68
N LYS A 63 3.55 -10.52 2.85
CA LYS A 63 4.55 -9.78 3.64
C LYS A 63 5.59 -9.24 2.67
N LEU A 64 5.67 -7.91 2.58
CA LEU A 64 6.71 -7.23 1.81
C LEU A 64 7.81 -6.79 2.77
N VAL A 65 9.02 -7.31 2.57
CA VAL A 65 10.19 -7.02 3.41
C VAL A 65 11.25 -6.34 2.56
N THR A 66 11.83 -5.27 3.09
CA THR A 66 13.01 -4.65 2.49
C THR A 66 14.16 -4.61 3.48
N TRP A 67 15.36 -4.77 2.97
CA TRP A 67 16.60 -4.65 3.72
C TRP A 67 17.50 -3.59 3.10
N GLY A 68 18.20 -2.82 3.92
CA GLY A 68 19.20 -1.84 3.52
C GLY A 68 20.36 -1.81 4.50
N ARG A 69 21.47 -1.16 4.11
CA ARG A 69 22.61 -0.95 5.02
C ARG A 69 22.24 -0.04 6.18
N THR A 70 21.35 0.92 5.91
CA THR A 70 20.84 1.88 6.88
C THR A 70 19.30 1.82 6.92
N ARG A 71 18.71 2.49 7.92
CA ARG A 71 17.26 2.69 7.98
C ARG A 71 16.74 3.43 6.76
N ASP A 72 17.42 4.48 6.34
CA ASP A 72 17.05 5.30 5.17
C ASP A 72 17.06 4.49 3.88
N ASP A 73 18.08 3.64 3.67
CA ASP A 73 18.11 2.71 2.54
C ASP A 73 16.92 1.77 2.52
N SER A 74 16.57 1.22 3.70
CA SER A 74 15.43 0.31 3.82
C SER A 74 14.10 1.02 3.56
N ILE A 75 13.92 2.25 4.07
CA ILE A 75 12.75 3.10 3.81
C ILE A 75 12.66 3.44 2.32
N ALA A 76 13.74 3.87 1.68
CA ALA A 76 13.77 4.21 0.26
C ALA A 76 13.38 3.01 -0.61
N ARG A 77 13.91 1.82 -0.29
CA ARG A 77 13.55 0.56 -0.97
C ARG A 77 12.09 0.19 -0.77
N MET A 78 11.55 0.36 0.45
CA MET A 78 10.15 0.07 0.74
C MET A 78 9.23 1.02 -0.03
N LYS A 79 9.53 2.33 -0.06
CA LYS A 79 8.77 3.31 -0.86
C LYS A 79 8.73 2.90 -2.34
N ARG A 80 9.88 2.54 -2.92
CA ARG A 80 9.95 2.05 -4.31
C ARG A 80 9.14 0.76 -4.49
N ALA A 81 9.34 -0.24 -3.63
CA ALA A 81 8.67 -1.52 -3.73
C ALA A 81 7.14 -1.39 -3.64
N LEU A 82 6.62 -0.56 -2.72
CA LEU A 82 5.18 -0.27 -2.61
C LEU A 82 4.65 0.50 -3.84
N SER A 83 5.46 1.33 -4.50
CA SER A 83 5.04 2.01 -5.73
C SER A 83 4.94 1.08 -6.94
N GLU A 84 5.72 0.00 -6.95
CA GLU A 84 5.72 -1.03 -7.98
C GLU A 84 4.68 -2.13 -7.72
N TYR A 85 4.19 -2.26 -6.47
CA TYR A 85 3.25 -3.31 -6.09
C TYR A 85 1.84 -2.97 -6.53
N ILE A 86 1.32 -3.72 -7.49
CA ILE A 86 -0.03 -3.52 -8.05
C ILE A 86 -0.91 -4.70 -7.68
N ILE A 87 -2.02 -4.41 -7.00
CA ILE A 87 -3.09 -5.36 -6.69
C ILE A 87 -4.41 -4.68 -7.06
N LEU A 88 -5.14 -5.26 -8.00
CA LEU A 88 -6.41 -4.73 -8.48
C LEU A 88 -7.55 -5.72 -8.17
N GLY A 89 -8.76 -5.18 -8.00
CA GLY A 89 -9.97 -5.95 -7.73
C GLY A 89 -10.37 -5.97 -6.26
N VAL A 90 -9.43 -5.66 -5.36
CA VAL A 90 -9.67 -5.51 -3.92
C VAL A 90 -8.98 -4.24 -3.42
N LYS A 91 -9.49 -3.68 -2.33
CA LYS A 91 -8.79 -2.62 -1.58
C LYS A 91 -7.71 -3.25 -0.72
N THR A 92 -6.62 -2.51 -0.52
CA THR A 92 -5.46 -3.02 0.24
C THR A 92 -4.90 -1.95 1.17
N THR A 93 -4.09 -2.38 2.14
CA THR A 93 -3.37 -1.49 3.06
C THR A 93 -2.16 -0.80 2.43
N ILE A 94 -1.87 -0.98 1.13
CA ILE A 94 -0.73 -0.32 0.45
C ILE A 94 -0.74 1.21 0.63
N PRO A 95 -1.85 1.95 0.42
CA PRO A 95 -1.87 3.41 0.62
C PRO A 95 -1.54 3.83 2.07
N PHE A 96 -1.99 3.05 3.05
CA PHE A 96 -1.67 3.27 4.46
C PHE A 96 -0.18 3.14 4.73
N HIS A 97 0.47 2.09 4.24
CA HIS A 97 1.93 1.92 4.38
C HIS A 97 2.71 3.04 3.69
N LYS A 98 2.29 3.47 2.49
CA LYS A 98 2.90 4.62 1.80
C LYS A 98 2.80 5.90 2.62
N ALA A 99 1.65 6.16 3.25
CA ALA A 99 1.45 7.33 4.11
C ALA A 99 2.34 7.29 5.35
N ILE A 100 2.44 6.13 6.03
CA ILE A 100 3.32 5.96 7.19
C ILE A 100 4.78 6.24 6.82
N LEU A 101 5.26 5.72 5.69
CA LEU A 101 6.64 5.91 5.25
C LEU A 101 6.98 7.36 4.89
N ARG A 102 5.98 8.24 4.74
CA ARG A 102 6.16 9.68 4.53
C ARG A 102 6.15 10.48 5.84
N ASN A 103 5.68 9.88 6.94
CA ASN A 103 5.62 10.55 8.24
C ASN A 103 7.04 10.82 8.76
N PRO A 104 7.39 12.07 9.14
CA PRO A 104 8.71 12.45 9.62
C PRO A 104 9.15 11.65 10.87
N ASN A 105 8.23 11.38 11.80
CA ASN A 105 8.55 10.63 13.02
C ASN A 105 8.81 9.14 12.72
N PHE A 106 8.12 8.57 11.70
CA PHE A 106 8.47 7.24 11.22
C PHE A 106 9.88 7.22 10.62
N ILE A 107 10.21 8.22 9.82
CA ILE A 107 11.53 8.33 9.15
C ILE A 107 12.63 8.46 10.19
N SER A 108 12.47 9.34 11.18
CA SER A 108 13.47 9.54 12.26
C SER A 108 13.59 8.36 13.22
N GLY A 109 12.59 7.46 13.25
CA GLY A 109 12.57 6.33 14.17
C GLY A 109 11.99 6.68 15.55
N ASP A 110 11.33 7.83 15.70
CA ASP A 110 10.58 8.21 16.89
C ASP A 110 9.25 7.46 16.93
N LEU A 111 9.31 6.23 17.41
CA LEU A 111 8.21 5.26 17.35
C LEU A 111 7.87 4.72 18.73
N ASN A 112 6.57 4.57 18.98
CA ASN A 112 6.03 3.89 20.13
C ASN A 112 4.78 3.08 19.76
N THR A 113 4.22 2.32 20.68
CA THR A 113 3.05 1.46 20.44
C THR A 113 1.78 2.25 20.10
N HIS A 114 1.71 3.54 20.41
CA HIS A 114 0.59 4.43 20.13
C HIS A 114 0.81 5.29 18.87
N PHE A 115 1.87 5.03 18.10
CA PHE A 115 2.24 5.82 16.92
C PHE A 115 1.07 6.03 15.96
N ILE A 116 0.34 4.98 15.62
CA ILE A 116 -0.78 5.06 14.67
C ILE A 116 -1.89 5.94 15.22
N ASP A 117 -2.28 5.76 16.49
CA ASP A 117 -3.33 6.54 17.13
C ASP A 117 -2.94 8.02 17.24
N GLN A 118 -1.69 8.28 17.61
CA GLN A 118 -1.15 9.63 17.77
C GLN A 118 -1.13 10.43 16.46
N TYR A 119 -0.82 9.77 15.34
CA TYR A 119 -0.71 10.42 14.03
C TYR A 119 -1.86 10.09 13.08
N LYS A 120 -2.96 9.52 13.57
CA LYS A 120 -4.09 9.02 12.79
C LYS A 120 -4.58 10.02 11.73
N ASN A 121 -4.93 11.23 12.14
CA ASN A 121 -5.47 12.24 11.24
C ASN A 121 -4.47 12.64 10.12
N GLY A 122 -3.19 12.74 10.46
CA GLY A 122 -2.13 13.04 9.49
C GLY A 122 -1.93 11.90 8.49
N ILE A 123 -1.95 10.66 8.98
CA ILE A 123 -1.83 9.46 8.13
C ILE A 123 -3.05 9.33 7.21
N GLU A 124 -4.27 9.55 7.71
CA GLU A 124 -5.51 9.53 6.89
C GLU A 124 -5.47 10.59 5.80
N SER A 125 -5.06 11.82 6.12
CA SER A 125 -4.92 12.90 5.14
C SER A 125 -3.88 12.55 4.07
N GLU A 126 -2.74 11.98 4.48
CA GLU A 126 -1.68 11.60 3.55
C GLU A 126 -2.07 10.39 2.68
N MET A 127 -2.88 9.45 3.18
CA MET A 127 -3.44 8.38 2.36
C MET A 127 -4.26 8.92 1.18
N VAL A 128 -5.07 9.96 1.40
CA VAL A 128 -5.85 10.59 0.32
C VAL A 128 -4.93 11.19 -0.73
N ASN A 129 -3.84 11.86 -0.32
CA ASN A 129 -2.83 12.40 -1.24
C ASN A 129 -2.14 11.29 -2.05
N VAL A 130 -1.73 10.22 -1.37
CA VAL A 130 -1.11 9.04 -2.02
C VAL A 130 -2.02 8.43 -3.08
N ILE A 131 -3.31 8.25 -2.76
CA ILE A 131 -4.28 7.70 -3.70
C ILE A 131 -4.47 8.64 -4.91
N ALA A 132 -4.51 9.94 -4.69
CA ALA A 132 -4.61 10.92 -5.77
C ALA A 132 -3.38 10.90 -6.69
N GLU A 133 -2.16 10.82 -6.12
CA GLU A 133 -0.92 10.70 -6.88
C GLU A 133 -0.85 9.39 -7.69
N ASP A 134 -1.25 8.26 -7.09
CA ASP A 134 -1.29 6.97 -7.79
C ASP A 134 -2.25 7.03 -8.99
N LEU A 135 -3.38 7.75 -8.87
CA LEU A 135 -4.30 8.01 -9.99
C LEU A 135 -3.69 8.84 -11.10
N GLU A 136 -3.01 9.94 -10.74
CA GLU A 136 -2.36 10.79 -11.73
C GLU A 136 -1.28 10.01 -12.50
N ASN A 137 -0.49 9.19 -11.80
CA ASN A 137 0.54 8.35 -12.41
C ASN A 137 -0.08 7.33 -13.36
N VAL A 138 -1.18 6.69 -12.99
CA VAL A 138 -1.94 5.80 -13.87
C VAL A 138 -2.46 6.57 -15.09
N ASN A 139 -2.97 7.78 -14.94
CA ASN A 139 -3.47 8.60 -16.04
C ASN A 139 -2.34 9.09 -16.96
N LYS A 140 -1.17 9.43 -16.44
CA LYS A 140 0.03 9.77 -17.24
C LYS A 140 0.53 8.56 -18.04
N MET A 141 0.53 7.38 -17.47
CA MET A 141 0.88 6.15 -18.21
C MET A 141 -0.13 5.85 -19.33
N LYS A 142 -1.41 6.23 -19.16
CA LYS A 142 -2.45 6.12 -20.20
C LYS A 142 -2.14 6.89 -21.44
N SER A 143 -1.74 8.14 -21.28
CA SER A 143 -1.47 9.03 -22.44
C SER A 143 -0.26 8.56 -23.24
N THR A 144 0.61 7.73 -22.66
CA THR A 144 1.90 7.37 -23.26
C THR A 144 1.96 5.95 -23.82
N PHE A 145 1.23 4.98 -23.28
CA PHE A 145 1.59 3.57 -23.53
C PHE A 145 0.48 2.56 -23.85
N MET A 146 -0.84 2.85 -23.81
CA MET A 146 -1.81 1.76 -23.96
C MET A 146 -3.15 2.09 -24.64
N PRO A 147 -3.77 1.11 -25.36
CA PRO A 147 -5.14 1.20 -25.86
C PRO A 147 -6.18 1.13 -24.74
N SER A 148 -7.22 1.91 -24.88
CA SER A 148 -8.18 2.43 -23.91
C SER A 148 -8.94 1.47 -22.96
N LYS A 149 -9.11 0.18 -23.28
CA LYS A 149 -10.03 -0.71 -22.56
C LYS A 149 -9.52 -1.26 -21.22
N LYS A 150 -8.24 -1.61 -21.08
CA LYS A 150 -7.69 -2.15 -19.80
C LYS A 150 -7.51 -1.08 -18.75
N ILE A 151 -7.36 0.15 -19.16
CA ILE A 151 -7.06 1.29 -18.30
C ILE A 151 -8.33 1.90 -17.74
N ALA A 152 -9.46 1.83 -18.45
CA ALA A 152 -10.76 2.23 -17.92
C ALA A 152 -11.13 1.48 -16.63
N ALA A 153 -10.77 0.20 -16.52
CA ALA A 153 -11.02 -0.60 -15.32
C ALA A 153 -10.19 -0.12 -14.10
N ILE A 154 -8.94 0.26 -14.31
CA ILE A 154 -8.05 0.77 -13.24
C ILE A 154 -8.55 2.14 -12.76
N SER A 155 -8.94 3.02 -13.69
CA SER A 155 -9.48 4.35 -13.35
C SER A 155 -10.81 4.30 -12.63
N ALA A 156 -11.69 3.37 -13.01
CA ALA A 156 -12.98 3.18 -12.35
C ALA A 156 -12.80 2.70 -10.91
N ALA A 157 -11.89 1.76 -10.67
CA ALA A 157 -11.61 1.26 -9.32
C ALA A 157 -11.06 2.36 -8.39
N VAL A 158 -10.13 3.18 -8.88
CA VAL A 158 -9.52 4.24 -8.08
C VAL A 158 -10.44 5.47 -7.99
N GLY A 159 -11.22 5.79 -9.03
CA GLY A 159 -12.25 6.84 -8.97
C GLY A 159 -13.34 6.54 -7.93
N SER A 160 -13.75 5.28 -7.81
CA SER A 160 -14.64 4.80 -6.74
C SER A 160 -14.04 5.03 -5.35
N TYR A 161 -12.72 4.81 -5.19
CA TYR A 161 -12.01 5.04 -3.94
C TYR A 161 -12.05 6.50 -3.50
N LEU A 162 -11.79 7.44 -4.43
CA LEU A 162 -11.79 8.88 -4.13
C LEU A 162 -13.17 9.43 -3.81
N ASN A 163 -14.21 8.96 -4.50
CA ASN A 163 -15.58 9.38 -4.21
C ASN A 163 -16.02 8.93 -2.81
N THR A 164 -15.61 7.73 -2.39
CA THR A 164 -15.88 7.23 -1.03
C THR A 164 -15.14 8.08 0.02
N ALA A 165 -13.86 8.40 -0.22
CA ALA A 165 -13.05 9.21 0.68
C ALA A 165 -13.60 10.63 0.84
N LYS A 166 -13.98 11.30 -0.26
CA LYS A 166 -14.57 12.64 -0.23
C LYS A 166 -15.91 12.67 0.51
N ASN A 167 -16.77 11.68 0.29
CA ASN A 167 -18.07 11.60 0.95
C ASN A 167 -17.94 11.36 2.47
N GLN A 168 -16.94 10.58 2.90
CA GLN A 168 -16.68 10.36 4.32
C GLN A 168 -16.11 11.61 5.03
N GLN A 169 -15.33 12.44 4.33
CA GLN A 169 -14.85 13.72 4.88
C GLN A 169 -15.97 14.76 5.00
N MET A 170 -16.96 14.77 4.09
CA MET A 170 -18.09 15.69 4.17
C MET A 170 -19.09 15.31 5.27
N ASN A 171 -19.22 14.04 5.60
CA ASN A 171 -20.14 13.57 6.66
C ASN A 171 -19.55 13.65 8.09
N LYS A 172 -18.26 14.02 8.23
CA LYS A 172 -17.59 14.23 9.53
C LYS A 172 -17.54 15.71 9.98
N LYS A 173 -18.13 16.63 9.20
CA LYS A 173 -18.37 18.03 9.56
C LYS A 173 -19.82 18.23 9.99
#